data_d30dfa5b4ad30b6aa8dd64052a1a3f46
#
_entry.id   d30dfa5b4ad30b6aa8dd64052a1a3f46
#
_cell.length_a   1.000
_cell.length_b   1.000
_cell.length_c   1.000
_cell.angle_alpha   90.00
_cell.angle_beta   90.00
_cell.angle_gamma   90.00
#
_symmetry.space_group_name_H-M   'P 1'
#
loop_
_entity.id
_entity.type
_entity.pdbx_description
1 polymer ?
#
loop_
_entity_poly.entity_id
_entity_poly.type
_entity_poly.pdbx_seq_one_letter_code
_entity_poly.pdbx_strand_id
1 'polypeptide(L)'
;MRKLLESRGFKYAVSYTTRPPRPGEVEGVDYYFITKEQCQQMKDDGLFYEVIDFNGWSYGTSLEQFYNDDVFIMTPSGLEHLKTEDRETSLVMFFDIEESIRKERLAARVMPGHSVEARLQADRELFAGFTNYDVRISDPNF
;
A
#
# COMPACT_ATOMS: atom_id res chain seq x y z
N MET A 1 -5.10 9.24 -8.37
CA MET A 1 -4.89 7.95 -9.05
C MET A 1 -6.02 6.95 -8.79
N ARG A 2 -6.23 6.40 -7.57
CA ARG A 2 -7.27 5.39 -7.28
C ARG A 2 -8.62 5.75 -7.91
N LYS A 3 -9.20 6.91 -7.57
CA LYS A 3 -10.49 7.36 -8.12
C LYS A 3 -10.54 7.44 -9.66
N LEU A 4 -9.41 7.77 -10.30
CA LEU A 4 -9.33 7.81 -11.76
C LEU A 4 -9.40 6.40 -12.36
N LEU A 5 -8.69 5.44 -11.78
CA LEU A 5 -8.71 4.05 -12.24
C LEU A 5 -10.09 3.41 -12.00
N GLU A 6 -10.68 3.61 -10.82
CA GLU A 6 -12.03 3.15 -10.52
C GLU A 6 -13.08 3.75 -11.48
N SER A 7 -12.96 5.05 -11.85
CA SER A 7 -13.86 5.67 -12.84
C SER A 7 -13.72 5.11 -14.26
N ARG A 8 -12.64 4.39 -14.53
CA ARG A 8 -12.38 3.68 -15.78
C ARG A 8 -12.72 2.19 -15.73
N GLY A 9 -13.34 1.74 -14.64
CA GLY A 9 -13.80 0.38 -14.45
C GLY A 9 -12.79 -0.59 -13.83
N PHE A 10 -11.60 -0.11 -13.43
CA PHE A 10 -10.63 -0.94 -12.71
C PHE A 10 -11.08 -1.16 -11.27
N LYS A 11 -10.96 -2.37 -10.79
CA LYS A 11 -11.24 -2.75 -9.41
C LYS A 11 -9.99 -2.54 -8.55
N TYR A 12 -10.15 -1.78 -7.48
CA TYR A 12 -9.09 -1.54 -6.52
C TYR A 12 -9.15 -2.55 -5.37
N ALA A 13 -8.06 -3.25 -5.13
CA ALA A 13 -7.94 -4.18 -4.01
C ALA A 13 -7.87 -3.43 -2.68
N VAL A 14 -8.84 -3.67 -1.81
CA VAL A 14 -8.89 -3.11 -0.46
C VAL A 14 -8.09 -3.99 0.47
N SER A 15 -6.87 -3.58 0.81
CA SER A 15 -5.96 -4.34 1.67
C SER A 15 -6.50 -4.51 3.10
N TYR A 16 -6.02 -5.54 3.78
CA TYR A 16 -6.23 -5.76 5.22
C TYR A 16 -5.17 -5.00 6.03
N THR A 17 -5.53 -4.54 7.22
CA THR A 17 -4.57 -3.97 8.17
C THR A 17 -4.96 -4.21 9.61
N THR A 18 -3.94 -4.41 10.47
CA THR A 18 -4.12 -4.46 11.93
C THR A 18 -4.07 -3.08 12.58
N ARG A 19 -3.79 -2.04 11.80
CA ARG A 19 -3.82 -0.65 12.28
C ARG A 19 -5.26 -0.23 12.56
N PRO A 20 -5.53 0.43 13.70
CA PRO A 20 -6.84 1.03 13.93
C PRO A 20 -7.21 2.05 12.84
N PRO A 21 -8.50 2.17 12.50
CA PRO A 21 -8.96 3.16 11.52
C PRO A 21 -8.61 4.58 11.98
N ARG A 22 -8.26 5.43 11.03
CA ARG A 22 -8.09 6.87 11.26
C ARG A 22 -9.43 7.59 11.11
N PRO A 23 -9.57 8.80 11.67
CA PRO A 23 -10.77 9.61 11.44
C PRO A 23 -11.06 9.77 9.94
N GLY A 24 -12.26 9.38 9.53
CA GLY A 24 -12.71 9.44 8.14
C GLY A 24 -12.41 8.22 7.28
N GLU A 25 -11.65 7.24 7.77
CA GLU A 25 -11.47 5.97 7.08
C GLU A 25 -12.70 5.06 7.28
N VAL A 26 -13.07 4.34 6.24
CA VAL A 26 -14.27 3.50 6.17
C VAL A 26 -13.89 2.05 5.96
N GLU A 27 -14.46 1.16 6.79
CA GLU A 27 -14.33 -0.30 6.68
C GLU A 27 -14.74 -0.78 5.28
N GLY A 28 -13.91 -1.64 4.68
CA GLY A 28 -14.15 -2.21 3.36
C GLY A 28 -14.00 -1.23 2.19
N VAL A 29 -13.62 0.03 2.49
CA VAL A 29 -13.35 1.06 1.46
C VAL A 29 -11.87 1.47 1.48
N ASP A 30 -11.37 1.88 2.65
CA ASP A 30 -9.96 2.26 2.80
C ASP A 30 -9.10 1.05 3.14
N TYR A 31 -9.57 0.24 4.08
CA TYR A 31 -8.99 -1.03 4.51
C TYR A 31 -10.07 -1.95 5.05
N TYR A 32 -9.77 -3.25 5.12
CA TYR A 32 -10.38 -4.17 6.04
C TYR A 32 -9.59 -4.13 7.36
N PHE A 33 -10.18 -3.55 8.40
CA PHE A 33 -9.53 -3.38 9.70
C PHE A 33 -9.73 -4.64 10.55
N ILE A 34 -8.65 -5.38 10.77
CA ILE A 34 -8.67 -6.65 11.50
C ILE A 34 -7.81 -6.60 12.76
N THR A 35 -8.06 -7.49 13.71
CA THR A 35 -7.20 -7.62 14.90
C THR A 35 -5.89 -8.33 14.54
N LYS A 36 -4.90 -8.26 15.44
CA LYS A 36 -3.64 -9.00 15.27
C LYS A 36 -3.88 -10.51 15.26
N GLU A 37 -4.81 -10.99 16.08
CA GLU A 37 -5.21 -12.38 16.17
C GLU A 37 -5.86 -12.85 14.85
N GLN A 38 -6.76 -12.05 14.29
CA GLN A 38 -7.38 -12.33 12.98
C GLN A 38 -6.33 -12.35 11.86
N CYS A 39 -5.40 -11.39 11.87
CA CYS A 39 -4.30 -11.36 10.90
C CYS A 39 -3.43 -12.61 11.02
N GLN A 40 -3.10 -13.05 12.25
CA GLN A 40 -2.32 -14.27 12.45
C GLN A 40 -3.09 -15.50 11.96
N GLN A 41 -4.38 -15.61 12.27
CA GLN A 41 -5.21 -16.70 11.76
C GLN A 41 -5.22 -16.74 10.22
N MET A 42 -5.37 -15.60 9.56
CA MET A 42 -5.32 -15.51 8.10
C MET A 42 -3.95 -15.92 7.53
N LYS A 43 -2.85 -15.61 8.24
CA LYS A 43 -1.49 -16.08 7.87
C LYS A 43 -1.39 -17.60 7.98
N ASP A 44 -1.88 -18.16 9.08
CA ASP A 44 -1.84 -19.61 9.36
C ASP A 44 -2.69 -20.40 8.35
N ASP A 45 -3.83 -19.84 7.94
CA ASP A 45 -4.73 -20.41 6.94
C ASP A 45 -4.23 -20.18 5.48
N GLY A 46 -3.12 -19.47 5.29
CA GLY A 46 -2.55 -19.20 3.96
C GLY A 46 -3.43 -18.32 3.06
N LEU A 47 -4.24 -17.43 3.64
CA LEU A 47 -5.19 -16.59 2.90
C LEU A 47 -4.57 -15.33 2.28
N PHE A 48 -3.35 -14.96 2.69
CA PHE A 48 -2.65 -13.81 2.13
C PHE A 48 -1.83 -14.19 0.89
N TYR A 49 -1.89 -13.36 -0.13
CA TYR A 49 -0.92 -13.35 -1.22
C TYR A 49 0.40 -12.77 -0.73
N GLU A 50 0.34 -11.61 -0.06
CA GLU A 50 1.45 -10.97 0.63
C GLU A 50 0.97 -10.33 1.92
N VAL A 51 1.84 -10.27 2.91
CA VAL A 51 1.65 -9.51 4.14
C VAL A 51 2.98 -8.99 4.64
N ILE A 52 3.02 -7.71 4.95
CA ILE A 52 4.20 -7.01 5.46
C ILE A 52 3.91 -6.37 6.80
N ASP A 53 4.93 -6.25 7.62
CA ASP A 53 4.86 -5.50 8.87
C ASP A 53 5.56 -4.15 8.69
N PHE A 54 4.86 -3.07 9.00
CA PHE A 54 5.36 -1.72 8.88
C PHE A 54 4.88 -0.85 10.05
N ASN A 55 5.82 -0.20 10.75
CA ASN A 55 5.54 0.65 11.92
C ASN A 55 4.67 -0.03 12.99
N GLY A 56 4.89 -1.32 13.27
CA GLY A 56 4.19 -2.10 14.29
C GLY A 56 2.78 -2.58 13.90
N TRP A 57 2.40 -2.40 12.64
CA TRP A 57 1.14 -2.85 12.07
C TRP A 57 1.36 -3.74 10.85
N SER A 58 0.49 -4.73 10.67
CA SER A 58 0.50 -5.56 9.47
C SER A 58 -0.39 -4.97 8.39
N TYR A 59 0.03 -5.14 7.14
CA TYR A 59 -0.71 -4.78 5.93
C TYR A 59 -0.61 -5.94 4.95
N GLY A 60 -1.71 -6.35 4.34
CA GLY A 60 -1.68 -7.49 3.42
C GLY A 60 -2.80 -7.49 2.40
N THR A 61 -2.56 -8.20 1.32
CA THR A 61 -3.51 -8.46 0.25
C THR A 61 -3.88 -9.93 0.27
N SER A 62 -5.17 -10.25 0.28
CA SER A 62 -5.58 -11.66 0.24
C SER A 62 -5.39 -12.26 -1.16
N LEU A 63 -5.28 -13.59 -1.22
CA LEU A 63 -5.27 -14.33 -2.49
C LEU A 63 -6.51 -14.05 -3.33
N GLU A 64 -7.68 -13.98 -2.68
CA GLU A 64 -8.93 -13.67 -3.36
C GLU A 64 -8.89 -12.31 -4.05
N GLN A 65 -8.43 -11.27 -3.34
CA GLN A 65 -8.30 -9.93 -3.91
C GLN A 65 -7.26 -9.89 -5.01
N PHE A 66 -6.12 -10.54 -4.80
CA PHE A 66 -5.03 -10.50 -5.77
C PHE A 66 -5.45 -11.07 -7.14
N TYR A 67 -6.26 -12.11 -7.17
CA TYR A 67 -6.71 -12.73 -8.42
C TYR A 67 -8.03 -12.19 -8.98
N ASN A 68 -8.77 -11.36 -8.22
CA ASN A 68 -10.08 -10.82 -8.65
C ASN A 68 -10.08 -9.30 -8.89
N ASP A 69 -9.06 -8.59 -8.42
CA ASP A 69 -8.94 -7.15 -8.54
C ASP A 69 -7.80 -6.76 -9.49
N ASP A 70 -7.82 -5.52 -9.98
CA ASP A 70 -6.92 -5.07 -11.05
C ASP A 70 -5.79 -4.16 -10.55
N VAL A 71 -6.00 -3.46 -9.42
CA VAL A 71 -5.10 -2.40 -8.95
C VAL A 71 -4.73 -2.59 -7.50
N PHE A 72 -3.43 -2.61 -7.23
CA PHE A 72 -2.85 -2.81 -5.89
C PHE A 72 -1.94 -1.65 -5.52
N ILE A 73 -1.90 -1.29 -4.24
CA ILE A 73 -0.88 -0.39 -3.69
C ILE A 73 0.02 -1.23 -2.80
N MET A 74 1.27 -1.35 -3.21
CA MET A 74 2.28 -2.13 -2.51
C MET A 74 3.49 -1.29 -2.16
N THR A 75 4.23 -1.71 -1.14
CA THR A 75 5.58 -1.23 -0.86
C THR A 75 6.60 -2.00 -1.69
N PRO A 76 7.85 -1.53 -1.84
CA PRO A 76 8.91 -2.31 -2.45
C PRO A 76 9.05 -3.72 -1.86
N SER A 77 8.98 -3.86 -0.54
CA SER A 77 9.02 -5.17 0.13
C SER A 77 7.79 -6.04 -0.16
N GLY A 78 6.60 -5.45 -0.30
CA GLY A 78 5.41 -6.19 -0.75
C GLY A 78 5.57 -6.71 -2.17
N LEU A 79 6.18 -5.91 -3.05
CA LEU A 79 6.44 -6.28 -4.44
C LEU A 79 7.43 -7.45 -4.59
N GLU A 80 8.34 -7.63 -3.64
CA GLU A 80 9.28 -8.77 -3.61
C GLU A 80 8.58 -10.12 -3.38
N HIS A 81 7.35 -10.11 -2.85
CA HIS A 81 6.54 -11.32 -2.68
C HIS A 81 5.79 -11.74 -3.94
N LEU A 82 5.80 -10.92 -5.01
CA LEU A 82 5.19 -11.30 -6.27
C LEU A 82 5.89 -12.52 -6.87
N LYS A 83 5.10 -13.52 -7.25
CA LYS A 83 5.61 -14.62 -8.06
C LYS A 83 6.09 -14.08 -9.40
N THR A 84 7.06 -14.75 -10.02
CA THR A 84 7.62 -14.33 -11.31
C THR A 84 6.55 -14.14 -12.38
N GLU A 85 5.61 -15.08 -12.48
CA GLU A 85 4.54 -15.05 -13.47
C GLU A 85 3.59 -13.84 -13.24
N ASP A 86 3.31 -13.53 -11.98
CA ASP A 86 2.45 -12.40 -11.62
C ASP A 86 3.16 -11.06 -11.89
N ARG A 87 4.48 -10.99 -11.62
CA ARG A 87 5.29 -9.79 -11.93
C ARG A 87 5.38 -9.54 -13.43
N GLU A 88 5.56 -10.58 -14.25
CA GLU A 88 5.65 -10.48 -15.71
C GLU A 88 4.36 -9.98 -16.35
N THR A 89 3.21 -10.23 -15.74
CA THR A 89 1.89 -9.80 -16.23
C THR A 89 1.40 -8.50 -15.58
N SER A 90 2.18 -7.92 -14.67
CA SER A 90 1.83 -6.69 -13.94
C SER A 90 2.55 -5.47 -14.49
N LEU A 91 1.89 -4.31 -14.48
CA LEU A 91 2.49 -3.00 -14.72
C LEU A 91 2.78 -2.33 -13.39
N VAL A 92 4.05 -2.20 -13.04
CA VAL A 92 4.47 -1.53 -11.81
C VAL A 92 4.74 -0.06 -12.06
N MET A 93 3.93 0.80 -11.44
CA MET A 93 4.04 2.25 -11.51
C MET A 93 4.64 2.80 -10.23
N PHE A 94 5.81 3.41 -10.31
CA PHE A 94 6.48 4.04 -9.18
C PHE A 94 6.18 5.54 -9.14
N PHE A 95 5.52 6.00 -8.08
CA PHE A 95 5.24 7.41 -7.84
C PHE A 95 6.40 8.05 -7.08
N ASP A 96 7.36 8.59 -7.83
CA ASP A 96 8.53 9.28 -7.29
C ASP A 96 8.26 10.79 -7.19
N ILE A 97 7.42 11.15 -6.23
CA ILE A 97 7.03 12.54 -5.98
C ILE A 97 8.08 13.22 -5.09
N GLU A 98 8.45 14.45 -5.45
CA GLU A 98 9.40 15.26 -4.71
C GLU A 98 9.09 15.32 -3.21
N GLU A 99 10.14 15.20 -2.39
CA GLU A 99 10.00 15.10 -0.93
C GLU A 99 9.33 16.32 -0.31
N SER A 100 9.60 17.52 -0.82
CA SER A 100 8.96 18.75 -0.37
C SER A 100 7.42 18.67 -0.48
N ILE A 101 6.92 18.16 -1.59
CA ILE A 101 5.49 17.97 -1.87
C ILE A 101 4.91 16.87 -0.97
N ARG A 102 5.64 15.76 -0.78
CA ARG A 102 5.23 14.68 0.14
C ARG A 102 5.15 15.18 1.58
N LYS A 103 6.14 16.00 2.01
CA LYS A 103 6.19 16.63 3.33
C LYS A 103 4.97 17.52 3.56
N GLU A 104 4.66 18.38 2.60
CA GLU A 104 3.48 19.26 2.66
C GLU A 104 2.18 18.46 2.79
N ARG A 105 2.00 17.43 1.95
CA ARG A 105 0.83 16.54 2.01
C ARG A 105 0.71 15.77 3.31
N LEU A 106 1.84 15.34 3.88
CA LEU A 106 1.85 14.66 5.18
C LEU A 106 1.51 15.62 6.32
N ALA A 107 2.03 16.84 6.29
CA ALA A 107 1.74 17.87 7.29
C ALA A 107 0.26 18.30 7.27
N ALA A 108 -0.36 18.34 6.10
CA ALA A 108 -1.79 18.63 5.96
C ALA A 108 -2.71 17.52 6.49
N ARG A 109 -2.19 16.30 6.65
CA ARG A 109 -2.92 15.19 7.29
C ARG A 109 -2.72 15.26 8.79
N VAL A 110 -3.63 15.91 9.48
CA VAL A 110 -3.61 16.00 10.95
C VAL A 110 -3.68 14.59 11.56
N MET A 111 -2.54 14.09 12.04
CA MET A 111 -2.44 12.78 12.68
C MET A 111 -1.77 12.93 14.04
N PRO A 112 -2.52 12.77 15.15
CA PRO A 112 -1.93 12.78 16.48
C PRO A 112 -0.85 11.69 16.61
N GLY A 113 0.34 12.06 17.11
CA GLY A 113 1.41 11.11 17.44
C GLY A 113 2.32 10.68 16.28
N HIS A 114 2.18 11.21 15.06
CA HIS A 114 3.06 10.86 13.93
C HIS A 114 3.98 12.04 13.58
N SER A 115 5.28 11.81 13.65
CA SER A 115 6.28 12.75 13.14
C SER A 115 6.34 12.67 11.61
N VAL A 116 6.13 13.80 10.94
CA VAL A 116 6.30 13.91 9.48
C VAL A 116 7.71 13.51 9.07
N GLU A 117 8.72 13.94 9.84
CA GLU A 117 10.12 13.64 9.56
C GLU A 117 10.43 12.14 9.71
N ALA A 118 9.91 11.48 10.75
CA ALA A 118 10.08 10.03 10.92
C ALA A 118 9.44 9.25 9.76
N ARG A 119 8.31 9.72 9.24
CA ARG A 119 7.68 9.11 8.06
C ARG A 119 8.52 9.30 6.79
N LEU A 120 9.05 10.50 6.57
CA LEU A 120 9.91 10.78 5.41
C LEU A 120 11.19 9.96 5.48
N GLN A 121 11.78 9.82 6.68
CA GLN A 121 12.95 8.98 6.87
C GLN A 121 12.66 7.51 6.56
N ALA A 122 11.57 6.97 7.06
CA ALA A 122 11.14 5.60 6.75
C ALA A 122 10.90 5.41 5.23
N ASP A 123 10.32 6.40 4.56
CA ASP A 123 10.13 6.35 3.10
C ASP A 123 11.47 6.37 2.35
N ARG A 124 12.44 7.20 2.79
CA ARG A 124 13.80 7.23 2.19
C ARG A 124 14.48 5.86 2.27
N GLU A 125 14.39 5.20 3.43
CA GLU A 125 14.96 3.87 3.66
C GLU A 125 14.25 2.81 2.82
N LEU A 126 12.92 2.83 2.81
CA LEU A 126 12.09 1.84 2.13
C LEU A 126 12.27 1.89 0.60
N PHE A 127 12.44 3.06 0.03
CA PHE A 127 12.60 3.25 -1.41
C PHE A 127 14.05 3.44 -1.86
N ALA A 128 15.03 3.30 -0.96
CA ALA A 128 16.43 3.39 -1.30
C ALA A 128 16.82 2.34 -2.34
N GLY A 129 17.27 2.79 -3.51
CA GLY A 129 17.70 1.89 -4.59
C GLY A 129 16.58 1.09 -5.27
N PHE A 130 15.31 1.46 -5.05
CA PHE A 130 14.20 0.78 -5.71
C PHE A 130 14.21 0.96 -7.22
N THR A 131 14.30 -0.14 -7.96
CA THR A 131 14.38 -0.17 -9.43
C THR A 131 13.37 -1.12 -10.09
N ASN A 132 12.62 -1.91 -9.31
CA ASN A 132 11.67 -2.89 -9.82
C ASN A 132 10.33 -2.24 -10.22
N TYR A 133 10.37 -1.32 -11.18
CA TYR A 133 9.20 -0.68 -11.76
C TYR A 133 9.30 -0.59 -13.28
N ASP A 134 8.17 -0.49 -13.96
CA ASP A 134 8.07 -0.34 -15.41
C ASP A 134 7.87 1.12 -15.80
N VAL A 135 7.16 1.89 -14.98
CA VAL A 135 6.88 3.32 -15.21
C VAL A 135 7.19 4.13 -13.96
N ARG A 136 7.96 5.21 -14.13
CA ARG A 136 8.21 6.21 -13.07
C ARG A 136 7.38 7.46 -13.32
N ILE A 137 6.64 7.89 -12.31
CA ILE A 137 5.77 9.06 -12.36
C ILE A 137 6.28 10.09 -11.36
N SER A 138 6.69 11.25 -11.85
CA SER A 138 7.17 12.38 -11.03
C SER A 138 6.21 13.58 -11.02
N ASP A 139 5.16 13.55 -11.84
CA ASP A 139 4.14 14.60 -11.81
C ASP A 139 3.28 14.46 -10.54
N PRO A 140 3.26 15.47 -9.65
CA PRO A 140 2.48 15.41 -8.43
C PRO A 140 0.95 15.46 -8.65
N ASN A 141 0.51 15.81 -9.84
CA ASN A 141 -0.90 15.94 -10.22
C ASN A 141 -1.40 14.80 -11.11
N PHE A 142 -0.56 13.81 -11.35
CA PHE A 142 -0.91 12.62 -12.13
C PHE A 142 -2.14 11.87 -11.59
#